data_9cc77224f8152750f02415bd2ca02dc9
#
_entry.id   9cc77224f8152750f02415bd2ca02dc9
#
_cell.length_a   1.000
_cell.length_b   1.000
_cell.length_c   1.000
_cell.angle_alpha   90.00
_cell.angle_beta   90.00
_cell.angle_gamma   90.00
#
_symmetry.space_group_name_H-M   'P 1'
#
loop_
_entity.id
_entity.type
_entity.pdbx_description
1 polymer ?
#
loop_
_entity_poly.entity_id
_entity_poly.type
_entity_poly.pdbx_seq_one_letter_code
_entity_poly.pdbx_strand_id
1 'polypeptide(L)'
;YGDVPNAILNFGEQKGEEVFLWWKEQFGDDFYVQIQNHDIEEEEHLNEVLLELADKHDVKILAQNETFYTKKEDAKIQDIITCIKDGERVSTPIGKGFGKRKGLANDHYFVQNADELKQTFRQFPDAFEAYSEFLQKFEPYTLKRDVLLPKFDIPEEFQSEEDEIDGGKRGENAYLRHLTYEGAKKKYEEITDEIRER
;
A
#
# COMPACT_ATOMS: atom_id res chain seq x y z
N TYR A 1 2.02 10.10 -9.95
CA TYR A 1 3.21 9.38 -10.42
C TYR A 1 4.10 8.97 -9.27
N GLY A 2 4.87 7.86 -9.44
CA GLY A 2 5.90 7.42 -8.50
C GLY A 2 7.16 8.27 -8.54
N ASP A 3 8.18 7.87 -7.75
CA ASP A 3 9.41 8.68 -7.58
C ASP A 3 10.21 8.88 -8.87
N VAL A 4 10.33 7.82 -9.70
CA VAL A 4 11.08 7.91 -10.97
C VAL A 4 10.42 8.86 -11.96
N PRO A 5 9.12 8.73 -12.30
CA PRO A 5 8.42 9.70 -13.14
C PRO A 5 8.47 11.13 -12.59
N ASN A 6 8.30 11.30 -11.28
CA ASN A 6 8.39 12.64 -10.68
C ASN A 6 9.82 13.22 -10.80
N ALA A 7 10.85 12.41 -10.69
CA ALA A 7 12.23 12.85 -10.89
C ALA A 7 12.48 13.27 -12.35
N ILE A 8 11.98 12.50 -13.32
CA ILE A 8 12.08 12.82 -14.74
C ILE A 8 11.40 14.17 -15.03
N LEU A 9 10.14 14.33 -14.62
CA LEU A 9 9.35 15.53 -14.92
C LEU A 9 9.86 16.80 -14.25
N ASN A 10 10.39 16.72 -13.03
CA ASN A 10 10.77 17.90 -12.25
C ASN A 10 12.26 18.23 -12.33
N PHE A 11 13.12 17.26 -12.60
CA PHE A 11 14.58 17.40 -12.52
C PHE A 11 15.33 16.87 -13.75
N GLY A 12 14.59 16.27 -14.71
CA GLY A 12 15.13 15.74 -15.94
C GLY A 12 15.55 14.26 -15.87
N GLU A 13 15.85 13.70 -17.05
CA GLU A 13 16.08 12.27 -17.26
C GLU A 13 17.26 11.73 -16.44
N GLN A 14 18.37 12.48 -16.33
CA GLN A 14 19.53 12.07 -15.55
C GLN A 14 19.15 11.81 -14.08
N LYS A 15 18.33 12.70 -13.47
CA LYS A 15 17.86 12.52 -12.10
C LYS A 15 16.86 11.39 -12.00
N GLY A 16 16.05 11.20 -13.02
CA GLY A 16 15.16 10.05 -13.17
C GLY A 16 15.94 8.73 -13.15
N GLU A 17 17.04 8.64 -13.91
CA GLU A 17 17.90 7.46 -13.94
C GLU A 17 18.58 7.19 -12.59
N GLU A 18 19.06 8.20 -11.87
CA GLU A 18 19.61 8.01 -10.51
C GLU A 18 18.60 7.37 -9.56
N VAL A 19 17.35 7.86 -9.57
CA VAL A 19 16.28 7.33 -8.73
C VAL A 19 15.88 5.93 -9.18
N PHE A 20 15.83 5.67 -10.49
CA PHE A 20 15.55 4.36 -11.07
C PHE A 20 16.58 3.32 -10.60
N LEU A 21 17.87 3.63 -10.68
CA LEU A 21 18.95 2.75 -10.23
C LEU A 21 18.89 2.47 -8.74
N TRP A 22 18.54 3.47 -7.94
CA TRP A 22 18.34 3.28 -6.50
C TRP A 22 17.24 2.26 -6.20
N TRP A 23 16.08 2.37 -6.87
CA TRP A 23 15.00 1.41 -6.72
C TRP A 23 15.37 0.01 -7.21
N LYS A 24 16.06 -0.08 -8.35
CA LYS A 24 16.58 -1.36 -8.84
C LYS A 24 17.54 -2.01 -7.85
N GLU A 25 18.41 -1.26 -7.21
CA GLU A 25 19.33 -1.77 -6.18
C GLU A 25 18.57 -2.31 -4.96
N GLN A 26 17.45 -1.66 -4.54
CA GLN A 26 16.67 -2.09 -3.38
C GLN A 26 15.86 -3.37 -3.65
N PHE A 27 15.30 -3.53 -4.84
CA PHE A 27 14.34 -4.59 -5.14
C PHE A 27 14.85 -5.65 -6.12
N GLY A 28 15.97 -5.42 -6.79
CA GLY A 28 16.56 -6.39 -7.73
C GLY A 28 15.57 -6.84 -8.79
N ASP A 29 15.34 -8.16 -8.88
CA ASP A 29 14.42 -8.80 -9.83
C ASP A 29 12.93 -8.57 -9.51
N ASP A 30 12.61 -7.96 -8.38
CA ASP A 30 11.24 -7.56 -8.01
C ASP A 30 10.93 -6.12 -8.38
N PHE A 31 11.87 -5.42 -9.00
CA PHE A 31 11.65 -4.10 -9.56
C PHE A 31 11.14 -4.20 -11.00
N TYR A 32 9.98 -3.62 -11.25
CA TYR A 32 9.34 -3.54 -12.57
C TYR A 32 9.05 -2.09 -12.94
N VAL A 33 9.13 -1.79 -14.22
CA VAL A 33 8.69 -0.51 -14.78
C VAL A 33 7.23 -0.61 -15.19
N GLN A 34 6.38 0.22 -14.63
CA GLN A 34 5.00 0.36 -15.07
C GLN A 34 4.88 1.47 -16.12
N ILE A 35 4.32 1.15 -17.27
CA ILE A 35 3.90 2.11 -18.26
C ILE A 35 2.39 2.30 -18.23
N GLN A 36 1.93 3.54 -18.46
CA GLN A 36 0.53 3.94 -18.48
C GLN A 36 0.18 4.60 -19.82
N ASN A 37 -1.06 4.46 -20.25
CA ASN A 37 -1.55 5.12 -21.44
C ASN A 37 -3.01 5.54 -21.26
N HIS A 38 -3.22 6.77 -20.79
CA HIS A 38 -4.52 7.43 -20.71
C HIS A 38 -4.71 8.47 -21.85
N ASP A 39 -3.92 8.39 -22.91
CA ASP A 39 -3.95 9.35 -24.02
C ASP A 39 -3.59 10.78 -23.54
N ILE A 40 -2.47 10.89 -22.84
CA ILE A 40 -1.95 12.13 -22.26
C ILE A 40 -0.50 12.31 -22.71
N GLU A 41 -0.18 13.47 -23.28
CA GLU A 41 1.15 13.82 -23.78
C GLU A 41 2.28 13.63 -22.73
N GLU A 42 1.99 13.94 -21.46
CA GLU A 42 2.93 13.76 -20.35
C GLU A 42 3.28 12.28 -20.13
N GLU A 43 2.32 11.36 -20.32
CA GLU A 43 2.56 9.91 -20.23
C GLU A 43 3.35 9.38 -21.45
N GLU A 44 3.12 9.89 -22.64
CA GLU A 44 3.89 9.51 -23.82
C GLU A 44 5.37 9.78 -23.61
N HIS A 45 5.73 11.01 -23.20
CA HIS A 45 7.11 11.36 -22.87
C HIS A 45 7.70 10.49 -21.75
N LEU A 46 6.95 10.26 -20.66
CA LEU A 46 7.42 9.42 -19.57
C LEU A 46 7.65 7.98 -20.00
N ASN A 47 6.76 7.43 -20.82
CA ASN A 47 6.90 6.08 -21.35
C ASN A 47 8.15 5.92 -22.20
N GLU A 48 8.46 6.89 -23.07
CA GLU A 48 9.69 6.88 -23.88
C GLU A 48 10.93 6.76 -22.99
N VAL A 49 11.06 7.64 -22.01
CA VAL A 49 12.22 7.63 -21.08
C VAL A 49 12.25 6.37 -20.22
N LEU A 50 11.11 5.91 -19.71
CA LEU A 50 11.03 4.71 -18.88
C LEU A 50 11.36 3.43 -19.65
N LEU A 51 10.96 3.35 -20.91
CA LEU A 51 11.30 2.23 -21.81
C LEU A 51 12.80 2.19 -22.12
N GLU A 52 13.40 3.36 -22.40
CA GLU A 52 14.86 3.44 -22.60
C GLU A 52 15.64 3.01 -21.34
N LEU A 53 15.20 3.44 -20.15
CA LEU A 53 15.81 3.04 -18.89
C LEU A 53 15.62 1.55 -18.61
N ALA A 54 14.45 1.01 -18.91
CA ALA A 54 14.13 -0.41 -18.74
C ALA A 54 15.04 -1.29 -19.61
N ASP A 55 15.18 -0.94 -20.90
CA ASP A 55 16.07 -1.63 -21.85
C ASP A 55 17.54 -1.52 -21.41
N LYS A 56 18.00 -0.30 -21.14
CA LYS A 56 19.39 -0.02 -20.72
C LYS A 56 19.81 -0.79 -19.48
N HIS A 57 18.89 -1.00 -18.54
CA HIS A 57 19.18 -1.60 -17.25
C HIS A 57 18.59 -3.00 -17.06
N ASP A 58 18.09 -3.63 -18.12
CA ASP A 58 17.47 -4.98 -18.07
C ASP A 58 16.40 -5.09 -16.95
N VAL A 59 15.38 -4.21 -17.04
CA VAL A 59 14.23 -4.20 -16.13
C VAL A 59 12.97 -4.52 -16.92
N LYS A 60 12.16 -5.42 -16.38
CA LYS A 60 10.91 -5.84 -17.01
C LYS A 60 9.83 -4.76 -16.94
N ILE A 61 8.98 -4.74 -17.96
CA ILE A 61 7.93 -3.74 -18.13
C ILE A 61 6.58 -4.38 -17.88
N LEU A 62 5.66 -3.64 -17.25
CA LEU A 62 4.26 -3.99 -17.07
C LEU A 62 3.37 -2.86 -17.62
N ALA A 63 2.42 -3.20 -18.49
CA ALA A 63 1.42 -2.27 -19.00
C ALA A 63 0.20 -2.23 -18.08
N GLN A 64 -0.04 -1.13 -17.40
CA GLN A 64 -1.14 -1.01 -16.46
C GLN A 64 -1.66 0.42 -16.41
N ASN A 65 -2.96 0.62 -16.61
CA ASN A 65 -3.60 1.92 -16.42
C ASN A 65 -4.13 2.08 -14.99
N GLU A 66 -4.02 3.28 -14.47
CA GLU A 66 -4.70 3.69 -13.24
C GLU A 66 -6.21 3.76 -13.50
N THR A 67 -7.01 3.21 -12.58
CA THR A 67 -8.47 3.15 -12.73
C THR A 67 -9.17 3.71 -11.51
N PHE A 68 -10.22 4.50 -11.73
CA PHE A 68 -11.00 5.14 -10.68
C PHE A 68 -12.49 4.75 -10.71
N TYR A 69 -12.96 4.15 -11.81
CA TYR A 69 -14.36 3.76 -11.99
C TYR A 69 -14.48 2.54 -12.91
N THR A 70 -15.63 1.89 -12.86
CA THR A 70 -15.83 0.60 -13.55
C THR A 70 -16.12 0.77 -15.03
N LYS A 71 -16.92 1.76 -15.41
CA LYS A 71 -17.35 1.98 -16.80
C LYS A 71 -16.98 3.39 -17.25
N LYS A 72 -16.71 3.52 -18.53
CA LYS A 72 -16.33 4.80 -19.13
C LYS A 72 -17.35 5.93 -18.86
N GLU A 73 -18.65 5.60 -18.85
CA GLU A 73 -19.73 6.54 -18.58
C GLU A 73 -19.70 7.10 -17.16
N ASP A 74 -19.07 6.40 -16.23
CA ASP A 74 -18.97 6.79 -14.81
C ASP A 74 -17.95 7.92 -14.57
N ALA A 75 -17.16 8.30 -15.57
CA ALA A 75 -16.20 9.38 -15.49
C ALA A 75 -16.79 10.68 -14.95
N LYS A 76 -18.02 11.01 -15.40
CA LYS A 76 -18.76 12.20 -14.96
C LYS A 76 -19.17 12.12 -13.48
N ILE A 77 -19.53 10.93 -13.01
CA ILE A 77 -19.88 10.70 -11.61
C ILE A 77 -18.62 10.86 -10.75
N GLN A 78 -17.50 10.29 -11.17
CA GLN A 78 -16.22 10.43 -10.50
C GLN A 78 -15.78 11.90 -10.37
N ASP A 79 -15.97 12.69 -11.43
CA ASP A 79 -15.66 14.12 -11.41
C ASP A 79 -16.52 14.89 -10.39
N ILE A 80 -17.82 14.58 -10.32
CA ILE A 80 -18.73 15.17 -9.31
C ILE A 80 -18.30 14.80 -7.89
N ILE A 81 -17.94 13.54 -7.65
CA ILE A 81 -17.47 13.06 -6.33
C ILE A 81 -16.17 13.80 -5.95
N THR A 82 -15.26 13.98 -6.88
CA THR A 82 -14.03 14.73 -6.66
C THR A 82 -14.31 16.18 -6.29
N CYS A 83 -15.24 16.83 -6.98
CA CYS A 83 -15.67 18.19 -6.66
C CYS A 83 -16.29 18.29 -5.25
N ILE A 84 -17.12 17.33 -4.86
CA ILE A 84 -17.71 17.28 -3.51
C ILE A 84 -16.62 17.15 -2.45
N LYS A 85 -15.68 16.23 -2.67
CA LYS A 85 -14.54 15.99 -1.77
C LYS A 85 -13.68 17.24 -1.56
N ASP A 86 -13.38 17.96 -2.64
CA ASP A 86 -12.44 19.08 -2.63
C ASP A 86 -13.14 20.44 -2.39
N GLY A 87 -14.48 20.48 -2.27
CA GLY A 87 -15.27 21.71 -2.10
C GLY A 87 -15.30 22.58 -3.37
N GLU A 88 -15.10 21.97 -4.54
CA GLU A 88 -15.01 22.65 -5.82
C GLU A 88 -16.34 22.59 -6.62
N ARG A 89 -16.43 23.40 -7.65
CA ARG A 89 -17.56 23.39 -8.57
C ARG A 89 -17.21 22.66 -9.87
N VAL A 90 -18.12 21.86 -10.39
CA VAL A 90 -17.95 21.17 -11.68
C VAL A 90 -17.68 22.17 -12.82
N SER A 91 -18.20 23.40 -12.73
CA SER A 91 -17.94 24.46 -13.72
C SER A 91 -16.51 25.03 -13.67
N THR A 92 -15.75 24.79 -12.59
CA THR A 92 -14.34 25.21 -12.53
C THR A 92 -13.52 24.31 -13.45
N PRO A 93 -12.71 24.88 -14.38
CA PRO A 93 -11.93 24.07 -15.31
C PRO A 93 -10.89 23.18 -14.60
N ILE A 94 -10.72 21.95 -15.07
CA ILE A 94 -9.66 21.04 -14.60
C ILE A 94 -8.31 21.55 -15.08
N GLY A 95 -7.27 21.48 -14.23
CA GLY A 95 -5.90 21.84 -14.58
C GLY A 95 -5.03 22.21 -13.40
N LYS A 96 -3.83 22.73 -13.72
CA LYS A 96 -2.85 23.21 -12.73
C LYS A 96 -2.91 24.75 -12.65
N GLY A 97 -2.74 25.32 -11.47
CA GLY A 97 -2.63 26.77 -11.25
C GLY A 97 -3.90 27.47 -10.77
N PHE A 98 -3.84 28.81 -10.70
CA PHE A 98 -4.92 29.64 -10.15
C PHE A 98 -6.20 29.54 -11.00
N GLY A 99 -7.36 29.40 -10.32
CA GLY A 99 -8.67 29.27 -10.98
C GLY A 99 -8.92 27.93 -11.65
N LYS A 100 -8.09 26.93 -11.36
CA LYS A 100 -8.24 25.55 -11.83
C LYS A 100 -8.47 24.61 -10.65
N ARG A 101 -9.16 23.51 -10.89
CA ARG A 101 -9.39 22.44 -9.91
C ARG A 101 -8.68 21.15 -10.28
N LYS A 102 -8.53 20.27 -9.32
CA LYS A 102 -8.07 18.90 -9.56
C LYS A 102 -9.15 18.10 -10.29
N GLY A 103 -8.72 17.16 -11.13
CA GLY A 103 -9.59 16.25 -11.85
C GLY A 103 -8.78 15.37 -12.78
N LEU A 104 -9.42 14.34 -13.35
CA LEU A 104 -8.82 13.47 -14.36
C LEU A 104 -8.80 14.18 -15.70
N ALA A 105 -7.74 13.94 -16.49
CA ALA A 105 -7.54 14.63 -17.77
C ALA A 105 -8.63 14.29 -18.81
N ASN A 106 -9.13 13.05 -18.78
CA ASN A 106 -10.13 12.51 -19.70
C ASN A 106 -10.94 11.38 -19.04
N ASP A 107 -11.65 10.57 -19.84
CA ASP A 107 -12.50 9.48 -19.41
C ASP A 107 -11.87 8.08 -19.54
N HIS A 108 -10.56 7.99 -19.69
CA HIS A 108 -9.84 6.72 -19.92
C HIS A 108 -9.45 5.97 -18.64
N TYR A 109 -9.90 6.41 -17.46
CA TYR A 109 -9.58 5.82 -16.15
C TYR A 109 -10.60 4.77 -15.68
N PHE A 110 -11.17 4.01 -16.62
CA PHE A 110 -12.11 2.92 -16.33
C PHE A 110 -11.42 1.56 -16.34
N VAL A 111 -12.07 0.55 -15.73
CA VAL A 111 -11.55 -0.82 -15.75
C VAL A 111 -11.65 -1.39 -17.16
N GLN A 112 -10.52 -1.57 -17.80
CA GLN A 112 -10.41 -2.18 -19.12
C GLN A 112 -10.33 -3.70 -19.01
N ASN A 113 -11.00 -4.42 -19.90
CA ASN A 113 -10.79 -5.85 -20.05
C ASN A 113 -9.46 -6.15 -20.79
N ALA A 114 -9.06 -7.41 -20.87
CA ALA A 114 -7.76 -7.81 -21.44
C ALA A 114 -7.59 -7.38 -22.90
N ASP A 115 -8.66 -7.40 -23.72
CA ASP A 115 -8.58 -7.04 -25.13
C ASP A 115 -8.51 -5.51 -25.30
N GLU A 116 -9.26 -4.76 -24.52
CA GLU A 116 -9.18 -3.30 -24.46
C GLU A 116 -7.79 -2.84 -24.00
N LEU A 117 -7.23 -3.48 -22.95
CA LEU A 117 -5.90 -3.16 -22.47
C LEU A 117 -4.83 -3.43 -23.53
N LYS A 118 -4.89 -4.60 -24.21
CA LYS A 118 -3.99 -4.91 -25.32
C LYS A 118 -4.10 -3.91 -26.47
N GLN A 119 -5.31 -3.42 -26.75
CA GLN A 119 -5.51 -2.40 -27.77
C GLN A 119 -4.91 -1.05 -27.36
N THR A 120 -5.05 -0.67 -26.09
CA THR A 120 -4.48 0.56 -25.53
C THR A 120 -2.94 0.55 -25.61
N PHE A 121 -2.33 -0.59 -25.31
CA PHE A 121 -0.86 -0.77 -25.32
C PHE A 121 -0.34 -1.50 -26.56
N ARG A 122 -1.05 -1.46 -27.69
CA ARG A 122 -0.67 -2.15 -28.92
C ARG A 122 0.73 -1.79 -29.45
N GLN A 123 1.25 -0.63 -29.06
CA GLN A 123 2.60 -0.18 -29.42
C GLN A 123 3.69 -0.83 -28.55
N PHE A 124 3.31 -1.45 -27.44
CA PHE A 124 4.20 -2.02 -26.43
C PHE A 124 3.83 -3.49 -26.13
N PRO A 125 3.89 -4.40 -27.11
CA PRO A 125 3.46 -5.80 -26.92
C PRO A 125 4.26 -6.52 -25.82
N ASP A 126 5.55 -6.21 -25.69
CA ASP A 126 6.46 -6.84 -24.74
C ASP A 126 6.08 -6.51 -23.27
N ALA A 127 5.32 -5.43 -23.05
CA ALA A 127 4.84 -5.07 -21.72
C ALA A 127 3.84 -6.07 -21.12
N PHE A 128 3.38 -7.05 -21.88
CA PHE A 128 2.52 -8.14 -21.41
C PHE A 128 3.27 -9.43 -21.11
N GLU A 129 4.51 -9.58 -21.56
CA GLU A 129 5.28 -10.83 -21.38
C GLU A 129 5.61 -11.09 -19.92
N ALA A 130 5.92 -10.05 -19.18
CA ALA A 130 6.30 -10.16 -17.77
C ALA A 130 5.13 -10.51 -16.82
N TYR A 131 3.87 -10.41 -17.25
CA TYR A 131 2.71 -10.67 -16.38
C TYR A 131 2.66 -12.06 -15.81
N SER A 132 2.97 -13.10 -16.62
CA SER A 132 2.92 -14.49 -16.17
C SER A 132 3.93 -14.74 -15.05
N GLU A 133 5.12 -14.20 -15.16
CA GLU A 133 6.16 -14.28 -14.14
C GLU A 133 5.75 -13.48 -12.91
N PHE A 134 5.32 -12.22 -13.11
CA PHE A 134 4.87 -11.35 -12.03
C PHE A 134 3.78 -12.02 -11.19
N LEU A 135 2.76 -12.62 -11.82
CA LEU A 135 1.68 -13.31 -11.13
C LEU A 135 2.14 -14.55 -10.37
N GLN A 136 3.18 -15.26 -10.85
CA GLN A 136 3.74 -16.43 -10.15
C GLN A 136 4.48 -16.08 -8.86
N LYS A 137 4.91 -14.82 -8.69
CA LYS A 137 5.53 -14.34 -7.45
C LYS A 137 4.54 -14.18 -6.30
N PHE A 138 3.24 -14.18 -6.57
CA PHE A 138 2.21 -14.06 -5.53
C PHE A 138 1.84 -15.41 -4.95
N GLU A 139 2.12 -15.59 -3.68
CA GLU A 139 1.66 -16.76 -2.94
C GLU A 139 0.31 -16.45 -2.26
N PRO A 140 -0.71 -17.35 -2.40
CA PRO A 140 -1.97 -17.15 -1.70
C PRO A 140 -1.76 -17.30 -0.20
N TYR A 141 -2.21 -16.33 0.57
CA TYR A 141 -2.14 -16.40 2.03
C TYR A 141 -3.49 -16.04 2.65
N THR A 142 -3.70 -16.55 3.86
CA THR A 142 -4.93 -16.30 4.61
C THR A 142 -4.68 -15.21 5.66
N LEU A 143 -5.48 -14.15 5.61
CA LEU A 143 -5.43 -13.08 6.61
C LEU A 143 -6.08 -13.50 7.93
N LYS A 144 -6.96 -14.54 7.91
CA LYS A 144 -7.61 -15.05 9.10
C LYS A 144 -6.56 -15.78 9.95
N ARG A 145 -6.28 -15.23 11.13
CA ARG A 145 -5.39 -15.82 12.13
C ARG A 145 -6.18 -16.00 13.42
N ASP A 146 -5.74 -16.94 14.24
CA ASP A 146 -6.20 -17.02 15.62
C ASP A 146 -5.79 -15.75 16.37
N VAL A 147 -6.59 -15.39 17.37
CA VAL A 147 -6.32 -14.22 18.20
C VAL A 147 -4.98 -14.40 18.88
N LEU A 148 -3.97 -13.62 18.48
CA LEU A 148 -2.68 -13.57 19.14
C LEU A 148 -2.83 -12.72 20.41
N LEU A 149 -3.10 -13.39 21.52
CA LEU A 149 -2.97 -12.75 22.83
C LEU A 149 -1.47 -12.65 23.16
N PRO A 150 -0.98 -11.48 23.57
CA PRO A 150 0.39 -11.36 24.02
C PRO A 150 0.61 -12.31 25.20
N LYS A 151 1.60 -13.20 25.09
CA LYS A 151 2.06 -14.02 26.22
C LYS A 151 2.92 -13.16 27.11
N PHE A 152 2.64 -13.19 28.39
CA PHE A 152 3.46 -12.57 29.41
C PHE A 152 4.40 -13.62 29.99
N ASP A 153 5.69 -13.28 30.10
CA ASP A 153 6.67 -14.18 30.73
C ASP A 153 6.43 -14.20 32.23
N ILE A 154 5.92 -15.33 32.70
CA ILE A 154 5.62 -15.56 34.12
C ILE A 154 6.87 -16.15 34.76
N PRO A 155 7.34 -15.61 35.91
CA PRO A 155 8.44 -16.17 36.65
C PRO A 155 8.19 -17.65 37.05
N GLU A 156 9.23 -18.47 37.02
CA GLU A 156 9.14 -19.91 37.25
C GLU A 156 8.43 -20.28 38.58
N GLU A 157 8.54 -19.43 39.62
CA GLU A 157 7.89 -19.61 40.92
C GLU A 157 6.35 -19.56 40.87
N PHE A 158 5.77 -19.02 39.79
CA PHE A 158 4.32 -18.98 39.56
C PHE A 158 3.87 -20.00 38.53
N GLN A 159 4.78 -20.71 37.88
CA GLN A 159 4.46 -21.74 36.89
C GLN A 159 4.20 -23.08 37.63
N SER A 160 3.24 -23.85 37.12
CA SER A 160 2.96 -25.19 37.58
C SER A 160 2.70 -26.13 36.41
N GLU A 161 2.90 -27.45 36.60
CA GLU A 161 2.59 -28.45 35.55
C GLU A 161 1.11 -28.41 35.11
N GLU A 162 0.22 -27.95 36.00
CA GLU A 162 -1.20 -27.80 35.70
C GLU A 162 -1.49 -26.59 34.75
N ASP A 163 -0.58 -25.64 34.66
CA ASP A 163 -0.71 -24.47 33.76
C ASP A 163 -0.57 -24.86 32.30
N GLU A 164 0.17 -25.90 31.94
CA GLU A 164 0.25 -26.41 30.58
C GLU A 164 -1.10 -26.92 30.08
N ILE A 165 -1.91 -27.52 30.96
CA ILE A 165 -3.23 -28.07 30.66
C ILE A 165 -4.24 -26.92 30.40
N ASP A 166 -4.14 -25.82 31.16
CA ASP A 166 -5.05 -24.67 31.11
C ASP A 166 -4.53 -23.53 30.19
N GLY A 167 -3.43 -23.76 29.46
CA GLY A 167 -2.80 -22.76 28.59
C GLY A 167 -2.17 -21.59 29.35
N GLY A 168 -1.67 -21.82 30.56
CA GLY A 168 -0.96 -20.85 31.38
C GLY A 168 -1.83 -19.97 32.27
N LYS A 169 -3.15 -20.10 32.22
CA LYS A 169 -4.10 -19.19 32.90
C LYS A 169 -3.96 -19.15 34.42
N ARG A 170 -3.57 -20.26 35.07
CA ARG A 170 -3.43 -20.31 36.52
C ARG A 170 -2.20 -19.56 37.00
N GLY A 171 -1.07 -19.74 36.33
CA GLY A 171 0.17 -19.03 36.62
C GLY A 171 0.05 -17.54 36.35
N GLU A 172 -0.61 -17.16 35.24
CA GLU A 172 -0.93 -15.77 34.94
C GLU A 172 -1.77 -15.11 36.05
N ASN A 173 -2.80 -15.78 36.52
CA ASN A 173 -3.64 -15.29 37.63
C ASN A 173 -2.87 -15.17 38.95
N ALA A 174 -2.03 -16.14 39.27
CA ALA A 174 -1.21 -16.12 40.47
C ALA A 174 -0.21 -14.96 40.44
N TYR A 175 0.46 -14.76 39.32
CA TYR A 175 1.40 -13.66 39.13
C TYR A 175 0.72 -12.29 39.12
N LEU A 176 -0.42 -12.15 38.44
CA LEU A 176 -1.22 -10.93 38.46
C LEU A 176 -1.65 -10.55 39.87
N ARG A 177 -2.11 -11.55 40.66
CA ARG A 177 -2.46 -11.36 42.07
C ARG A 177 -1.26 -10.89 42.90
N HIS A 178 -0.09 -11.51 42.68
CA HIS A 178 1.15 -11.10 43.35
C HIS A 178 1.49 -9.64 43.04
N LEU A 179 1.51 -9.27 41.75
CA LEU A 179 1.79 -7.90 41.31
C LEU A 179 0.79 -6.87 41.87
N THR A 180 -0.49 -7.27 41.95
CA THR A 180 -1.54 -6.41 42.54
C THR A 180 -1.27 -6.13 44.02
N TYR A 181 -0.93 -7.16 44.81
CA TYR A 181 -0.61 -6.96 46.21
C TYR A 181 0.72 -6.18 46.42
N GLU A 182 1.72 -6.42 45.61
CA GLU A 182 2.96 -5.62 45.66
C GLU A 182 2.71 -4.15 45.29
N GLY A 183 1.85 -3.91 44.32
CA GLY A 183 1.40 -2.55 43.97
C GLY A 183 0.60 -1.90 45.11
N ALA A 184 -0.29 -2.66 45.76
CA ALA A 184 -1.09 -2.18 46.88
C ALA A 184 -0.22 -1.81 48.11
N LYS A 185 0.77 -2.63 48.45
CA LYS A 185 1.74 -2.32 49.51
C LYS A 185 2.52 -1.03 49.31
N LYS A 186 2.80 -0.67 48.04
CA LYS A 186 3.48 0.57 47.70
C LYS A 186 2.56 1.80 47.79
N LYS A 187 1.25 1.59 47.59
CA LYS A 187 0.26 2.66 47.48
C LYS A 187 -0.46 2.94 48.80
N TYR A 188 -0.65 1.95 49.64
CA TYR A 188 -1.38 2.03 50.90
C TYR A 188 -0.47 1.69 52.06
N GLU A 189 -0.57 2.46 53.14
CA GLU A 189 0.20 2.18 54.38
C GLU A 189 -0.26 0.88 55.03
N GLU A 190 -1.57 0.57 54.95
CA GLU A 190 -2.18 -0.67 55.43
C GLU A 190 -3.22 -1.18 54.41
N ILE A 191 -3.19 -2.48 54.10
CA ILE A 191 -4.16 -3.12 53.22
C ILE A 191 -5.33 -3.65 54.10
N THR A 192 -6.36 -2.82 54.19
CA THR A 192 -7.61 -3.15 54.92
C THR A 192 -8.45 -4.16 54.13
N ASP A 193 -9.46 -4.77 54.79
CA ASP A 193 -10.38 -5.69 54.12
C ASP A 193 -11.19 -5.02 53.02
N GLU A 194 -11.51 -3.73 53.15
CA GLU A 194 -12.18 -2.93 52.10
C GLU A 194 -11.28 -2.78 50.85
N ILE A 195 -9.96 -2.67 51.02
CA ILE A 195 -9.01 -2.59 49.90
C ILE A 195 -8.83 -3.97 49.23
N ARG A 196 -8.99 -5.04 49.98
CA ARG A 196 -8.91 -6.43 49.44
C ARG A 196 -10.12 -6.84 48.61
N GLU A 197 -11.28 -6.27 48.90
CA GLU A 197 -12.54 -6.57 48.21
C GLU A 197 -12.71 -5.78 46.90
N ARG A 198 -11.89 -4.76 46.68
CA ARG A 198 -11.86 -3.98 45.44
C ARG A 198 -10.91 -4.58 44.39
#